data_f43f30ae7e4ab3fde3be114be290d3ee
#
_entry.id   f43f30ae7e4ab3fde3be114be290d3ee
#
_cell.length_a   1.000
_cell.length_b   1.000
_cell.length_c   1.000
_cell.angle_alpha   90.00
_cell.angle_beta   90.00
_cell.angle_gamma   90.00
#
_symmetry.space_group_name_H-M   'P 1'
#
loop_
_entity.id
_entity.type
_entity.pdbx_description
1 polymer ?
#
loop_
_entity_poly.entity_id
_entity_poly.type
_entity_poly.pdbx_seq_one_letter_code
_entity_poly.pdbx_strand_id
1 'polypeptide(L)'
;MKSDPMSRKCFLGVFPSDVLPSKTICYPSCLIANVDSQYLPGSHWVAFYFTALGNGEFFDSYGNPPDFYSDDFTRFISRGSQNKWTYNSTPLQGEFSNVCGEYAIFFLQHRNRGMPLTQIVNIFTKNTLHNDRMVWTFCKKRFPRIGDMETQHRTAVNQMAKKKQPGRHTDSYNAYIDF
;
A
#
# COMPACT_ATOMS: atom_id res chain seq x y z
N MET A 1 1.62 7.38 10.05
CA MET A 1 0.48 8.34 9.98
C MET A 1 0.11 8.89 11.35
N LYS A 2 -0.26 8.06 12.33
CA LYS A 2 -0.65 8.55 13.69
C LYS A 2 0.47 9.28 14.44
N SER A 3 1.72 8.95 14.20
CA SER A 3 2.89 9.64 14.78
C SER A 3 3.24 10.97 14.10
N ASP A 4 2.69 11.25 12.91
CA ASP A 4 2.94 12.48 12.17
C ASP A 4 1.93 13.58 12.62
N PRO A 5 2.39 14.73 13.15
CA PRO A 5 1.51 15.78 13.69
C PRO A 5 0.48 16.31 12.69
N MET A 6 0.84 16.36 11.39
CA MET A 6 -0.06 16.87 10.35
C MET A 6 -1.14 15.85 9.99
N SER A 7 -0.77 14.56 9.92
CA SER A 7 -1.69 13.50 9.50
C SER A 7 -2.58 12.98 10.63
N ARG A 8 -2.11 12.96 11.87
CA ARG A 8 -2.82 12.32 13.00
C ARG A 8 -4.21 12.89 13.28
N LYS A 9 -4.45 14.15 12.90
CA LYS A 9 -5.72 14.85 13.16
C LYS A 9 -6.82 14.40 12.22
N CYS A 10 -6.48 13.98 10.99
CA CYS A 10 -7.41 13.60 9.94
C CYS A 10 -7.33 12.12 9.56
N PHE A 11 -6.32 11.37 10.03
CA PHE A 11 -6.13 9.97 9.69
C PHE A 11 -7.05 9.07 10.53
N LEU A 12 -8.06 8.50 9.89
CA LEU A 12 -9.07 7.64 10.53
C LEU A 12 -8.50 6.26 10.88
N GLY A 13 -7.64 5.71 10.03
CA GLY A 13 -7.05 4.39 10.25
C GLY A 13 -6.75 3.63 8.96
N VAL A 14 -6.56 2.31 9.14
CA VAL A 14 -6.37 1.33 8.07
C VAL A 14 -7.52 0.34 8.16
N PHE A 15 -8.17 0.04 7.04
CA PHE A 15 -9.41 -0.74 7.00
C PHE A 15 -9.35 -1.79 5.88
N PRO A 16 -9.95 -2.97 6.04
CA PRO A 16 -10.28 -3.85 4.93
C PRO A 16 -11.45 -3.28 4.13
N SER A 17 -11.65 -3.76 2.89
CA SER A 17 -12.67 -3.22 1.97
C SER A 17 -14.09 -3.34 2.50
N ASP A 18 -14.40 -4.39 3.25
CA ASP A 18 -15.72 -4.73 3.79
C ASP A 18 -16.03 -4.08 5.16
N VAL A 19 -15.07 -3.36 5.78
CA VAL A 19 -15.23 -2.72 7.10
C VAL A 19 -14.84 -1.25 7.08
N LEU A 20 -15.18 -0.55 6.00
CA LEU A 20 -14.96 0.90 5.89
C LEU A 20 -15.83 1.67 6.91
N PRO A 21 -15.37 2.85 7.39
CA PRO A 21 -16.11 3.62 8.38
C PRO A 21 -17.54 3.94 7.94
N SER A 22 -18.54 3.58 8.76
CA SER A 22 -19.96 3.83 8.48
C SER A 22 -20.45 5.20 8.97
N LYS A 23 -19.72 5.81 9.93
CA LYS A 23 -20.06 7.10 10.52
C LYS A 23 -19.83 8.26 9.53
N THR A 24 -20.52 9.38 9.78
CA THR A 24 -20.31 10.64 9.06
C THR A 24 -18.83 11.03 9.07
N ILE A 25 -18.29 11.34 7.89
CA ILE A 25 -16.92 11.74 7.71
C ILE A 25 -16.76 13.20 8.15
N CYS A 26 -15.81 13.44 9.06
CA CYS A 26 -15.38 14.80 9.40
C CYS A 26 -14.32 15.27 8.39
N TYR A 27 -14.33 16.57 8.05
CA TYR A 27 -13.44 17.13 7.05
C TYR A 27 -12.39 18.05 7.67
N PRO A 28 -11.12 17.99 7.21
CA PRO A 28 -10.57 16.97 6.32
C PRO A 28 -10.38 15.62 7.01
N SER A 29 -10.46 14.53 6.25
CA SER A 29 -10.16 13.20 6.75
C SER A 29 -9.53 12.31 5.68
N CYS A 30 -8.83 11.26 6.12
CA CYS A 30 -8.19 10.32 5.23
C CYS A 30 -8.05 8.94 5.86
N LEU A 31 -7.94 7.92 5.04
CA LEU A 31 -7.68 6.56 5.46
C LEU A 31 -6.91 5.78 4.39
N ILE A 32 -6.37 4.64 4.79
CA ILE A 32 -5.81 3.63 3.90
C ILE A 32 -6.75 2.42 3.95
N ALA A 33 -7.04 1.82 2.80
CA ALA A 33 -7.84 0.60 2.73
C ALA A 33 -7.08 -0.51 2.01
N ASN A 34 -7.26 -1.75 2.46
CA ASN A 34 -6.93 -2.93 1.69
C ASN A 34 -8.08 -3.25 0.75
N VAL A 35 -7.78 -3.66 -0.48
CA VAL A 35 -8.81 -4.03 -1.46
C VAL A 35 -9.50 -5.35 -1.12
N ASP A 36 -8.87 -6.18 -0.30
CA ASP A 36 -9.43 -7.43 0.18
C ASP A 36 -10.29 -7.23 1.44
N SER A 37 -11.19 -8.19 1.67
CA SER A 37 -11.97 -8.25 2.90
C SER A 37 -11.10 -8.62 4.12
N GLN A 38 -11.62 -8.40 5.32
CA GLN A 38 -10.93 -8.70 6.58
C GLN A 38 -10.52 -10.18 6.77
N TYR A 39 -11.10 -11.10 5.98
CA TYR A 39 -10.81 -12.53 6.04
C TYR A 39 -9.71 -12.99 5.09
N LEU A 40 -9.18 -12.08 4.27
CA LEU A 40 -8.13 -12.34 3.29
C LEU A 40 -6.78 -11.73 3.74
N PRO A 41 -5.66 -12.26 3.26
CA PRO A 41 -4.31 -11.80 3.68
C PRO A 41 -4.00 -10.35 3.33
N GLY A 42 -4.72 -9.76 2.37
CA GLY A 42 -4.47 -8.43 1.86
C GLY A 42 -3.50 -8.44 0.67
N SER A 43 -4.00 -7.97 -0.49
CA SER A 43 -3.23 -7.99 -1.75
C SER A 43 -2.78 -6.61 -2.21
N HIS A 44 -3.58 -5.57 -1.95
CA HIS A 44 -3.28 -4.23 -2.43
C HIS A 44 -3.81 -3.14 -1.51
N TRP A 45 -3.10 -2.00 -1.46
CA TRP A 45 -3.42 -0.86 -0.59
C TRP A 45 -3.72 0.38 -1.42
N VAL A 46 -4.84 1.02 -1.10
CA VAL A 46 -5.33 2.28 -1.70
C VAL A 46 -5.56 3.33 -0.61
N ALA A 47 -5.71 4.59 -1.00
CA ALA A 47 -5.97 5.66 -0.05
C ALA A 47 -7.20 6.48 -0.42
N PHE A 48 -7.92 6.94 0.59
CA PHE A 48 -9.01 7.91 0.48
C PHE A 48 -8.63 9.19 1.21
N TYR A 49 -8.94 10.32 0.60
CA TYR A 49 -8.78 11.63 1.20
C TYR A 49 -10.05 12.46 0.95
N PHE A 50 -10.58 13.05 2.01
CA PHE A 50 -11.70 13.97 1.92
C PHE A 50 -11.22 15.35 2.31
N THR A 51 -11.35 16.31 1.40
CA THR A 51 -10.84 17.68 1.59
C THR A 51 -11.69 18.46 2.59
N ALA A 52 -11.17 19.57 3.13
CA ALA A 52 -11.95 20.48 3.98
C ALA A 52 -13.19 21.07 3.27
N LEU A 53 -13.21 21.05 1.94
CA LEU A 53 -14.36 21.49 1.11
C LEU A 53 -15.32 20.35 0.78
N GLY A 54 -15.15 19.16 1.37
CA GLY A 54 -16.03 18.00 1.14
C GLY A 54 -15.86 17.32 -0.22
N ASN A 55 -14.74 17.52 -0.94
CA ASN A 55 -14.43 16.75 -2.13
C ASN A 55 -13.71 15.45 -1.75
N GLY A 56 -14.03 14.35 -2.42
CA GLY A 56 -13.37 13.06 -2.24
C GLY A 56 -12.23 12.85 -3.25
N GLU A 57 -11.17 12.17 -2.81
CA GLU A 57 -10.07 11.73 -3.67
C GLU A 57 -9.77 10.26 -3.36
N PHE A 58 -9.74 9.44 -4.39
CA PHE A 58 -9.29 8.06 -4.34
C PHE A 58 -7.92 7.98 -4.99
N PHE A 59 -6.98 7.33 -4.32
CA PHE A 59 -5.62 7.17 -4.83
C PHE A 59 -5.26 5.69 -4.89
N ASP A 60 -4.91 5.26 -6.08
CA ASP A 60 -4.39 3.93 -6.38
C ASP A 60 -3.07 4.04 -7.16
N SER A 61 -2.03 3.38 -6.71
CA SER A 61 -0.72 3.38 -7.37
C SER A 61 -0.72 2.72 -8.75
N TYR A 62 -1.70 1.87 -9.05
CA TYR A 62 -1.91 1.31 -10.39
C TYR A 62 -2.82 2.16 -11.29
N GLY A 63 -3.44 3.22 -10.75
CA GLY A 63 -4.28 4.14 -11.52
C GLY A 63 -5.68 3.61 -11.82
N ASN A 64 -6.13 2.56 -11.15
CA ASN A 64 -7.48 2.03 -11.34
C ASN A 64 -8.52 2.86 -10.57
N PRO A 65 -9.76 2.96 -11.06
CA PRO A 65 -10.84 3.60 -10.33
C PRO A 65 -11.34 2.73 -9.16
N PRO A 66 -12.11 3.28 -8.21
CA PRO A 66 -12.57 2.55 -7.02
C PRO A 66 -13.45 1.34 -7.35
N ASP A 67 -14.29 1.40 -8.38
CA ASP A 67 -15.17 0.33 -8.84
C ASP A 67 -14.43 -0.87 -9.47
N PHE A 68 -13.16 -0.69 -9.86
CA PHE A 68 -12.29 -1.79 -10.31
C PHE A 68 -12.11 -2.85 -9.22
N TYR A 69 -12.13 -2.44 -7.95
CA TYR A 69 -11.89 -3.34 -6.82
C TYR A 69 -13.19 -3.78 -6.14
N SER A 70 -14.08 -2.83 -5.87
CA SER A 70 -15.32 -3.10 -5.14
C SER A 70 -16.31 -1.93 -5.26
N ASP A 71 -17.60 -2.27 -5.42
CA ASP A 71 -18.69 -1.29 -5.31
C ASP A 71 -18.72 -0.60 -3.94
N ASP A 72 -18.20 -1.24 -2.89
CA ASP A 72 -18.11 -0.65 -1.55
C ASP A 72 -17.22 0.58 -1.54
N PHE A 73 -16.12 0.58 -2.30
CA PHE A 73 -15.24 1.73 -2.44
C PHE A 73 -15.94 2.89 -3.14
N THR A 74 -16.68 2.62 -4.22
CA THR A 74 -17.46 3.64 -4.92
C THR A 74 -18.56 4.20 -4.05
N ARG A 75 -19.28 3.34 -3.33
CA ARG A 75 -20.30 3.77 -2.37
C ARG A 75 -19.70 4.58 -1.23
N PHE A 76 -18.55 4.17 -0.72
CA PHE A 76 -17.87 4.86 0.38
C PHE A 76 -17.43 6.27 -0.02
N ILE A 77 -16.72 6.41 -1.16
CA ILE A 77 -16.24 7.73 -1.59
C ILE A 77 -17.40 8.65 -1.98
N SER A 78 -18.44 8.12 -2.64
CA SER A 78 -19.63 8.90 -3.03
C SER A 78 -20.42 9.39 -1.81
N ARG A 79 -20.60 8.53 -0.79
CA ARG A 79 -21.26 8.91 0.47
C ARG A 79 -20.41 9.91 1.27
N GLY A 80 -19.09 9.73 1.26
CA GLY A 80 -18.15 10.57 1.99
C GLY A 80 -17.88 11.92 1.33
N SER A 81 -18.30 12.11 0.08
CA SER A 81 -18.09 13.37 -0.66
C SER A 81 -19.36 14.20 -0.67
N GLN A 82 -19.29 15.43 -0.18
CA GLN A 82 -20.42 16.37 -0.22
C GLN A 82 -20.68 16.94 -1.61
N ASN A 83 -19.61 17.07 -2.42
CA ASN A 83 -19.67 17.69 -3.75
C ASN A 83 -19.33 16.67 -4.84
N LYS A 84 -18.04 16.47 -5.07
CA LYS A 84 -17.52 15.57 -6.10
C LYS A 84 -16.36 14.75 -5.59
N TRP A 85 -16.06 13.66 -6.29
CA TRP A 85 -14.84 12.93 -6.06
C TRP A 85 -14.06 12.73 -7.38
N THR A 86 -12.79 12.43 -7.25
CA THR A 86 -11.86 12.16 -8.34
C THR A 86 -10.86 11.09 -7.94
N TYR A 87 -10.09 10.57 -8.90
CA TYR A 87 -9.01 9.62 -8.68
C TYR A 87 -7.84 9.88 -9.64
N ASN A 88 -6.67 9.30 -9.35
CA ASN A 88 -5.57 9.26 -10.31
C ASN A 88 -5.79 8.12 -11.29
N SER A 89 -5.69 8.41 -12.60
CA SER A 89 -5.82 7.41 -13.67
C SER A 89 -4.48 7.00 -14.30
N THR A 90 -3.37 7.42 -13.68
CA THR A 90 -2.03 7.15 -14.19
C THR A 90 -1.37 6.05 -13.37
N PRO A 91 -0.92 4.94 -13.98
CA PRO A 91 -0.11 3.94 -13.30
C PRO A 91 1.24 4.53 -12.88
N LEU A 92 1.60 4.37 -11.62
CA LEU A 92 2.81 4.92 -11.00
C LEU A 92 3.75 3.83 -10.51
N GLN A 93 3.19 2.69 -10.09
CA GLN A 93 3.87 1.54 -9.51
C GLN A 93 4.23 0.50 -10.57
N GLY A 94 5.34 -0.21 -10.37
CA GLY A 94 5.71 -1.37 -11.19
C GLY A 94 4.79 -2.56 -10.94
N GLU A 95 4.42 -3.28 -12.01
CA GLU A 95 3.46 -4.40 -11.97
C GLU A 95 3.82 -5.48 -10.94
N PHE A 96 5.11 -5.77 -10.79
CA PHE A 96 5.60 -6.83 -9.88
C PHE A 96 6.17 -6.28 -8.56
N SER A 97 5.91 -5.02 -8.25
CA SER A 97 6.38 -4.42 -7.01
C SER A 97 5.32 -4.53 -5.90
N ASN A 98 5.75 -4.49 -4.65
CA ASN A 98 4.90 -4.66 -3.46
C ASN A 98 4.93 -3.43 -2.55
N VAL A 99 5.07 -2.23 -3.13
CA VAL A 99 5.18 -0.97 -2.39
C VAL A 99 3.91 -0.11 -2.45
N CYS A 100 2.75 -0.71 -2.70
CA CYS A 100 1.46 0.00 -2.76
C CYS A 100 1.13 0.73 -1.45
N GLY A 101 1.46 0.15 -0.30
CA GLY A 101 1.31 0.78 1.00
C GLY A 101 2.14 2.05 1.14
N GLU A 102 3.38 2.05 0.64
CA GLU A 102 4.28 3.21 0.61
C GLU A 102 3.72 4.32 -0.28
N TYR A 103 3.13 3.98 -1.43
CA TYR A 103 2.43 4.95 -2.28
C TYR A 103 1.24 5.58 -1.56
N ALA A 104 0.41 4.79 -0.90
CA ALA A 104 -0.72 5.29 -0.12
C ALA A 104 -0.27 6.24 1.00
N ILE A 105 0.80 5.87 1.72
CA ILE A 105 1.41 6.72 2.75
C ILE A 105 1.99 7.99 2.15
N PHE A 106 2.73 7.90 1.04
CA PHE A 106 3.32 9.03 0.34
C PHE A 106 2.25 10.03 -0.09
N PHE A 107 1.18 9.55 -0.73
CA PHE A 107 0.04 10.37 -1.12
C PHE A 107 -0.55 11.10 0.08
N LEU A 108 -0.96 10.40 1.14
CA LEU A 108 -1.59 11.01 2.30
C LEU A 108 -0.67 11.99 3.03
N GLN A 109 0.64 11.70 3.09
CA GLN A 109 1.60 12.63 3.71
C GLN A 109 1.69 13.97 2.97
N HIS A 110 1.69 13.95 1.65
CA HIS A 110 1.73 15.17 0.83
C HIS A 110 0.37 15.86 0.82
N ARG A 111 -0.72 15.09 0.75
CA ARG A 111 -2.09 15.65 0.80
C ARG A 111 -2.37 16.40 2.09
N ASN A 112 -1.98 15.83 3.23
CA ASN A 112 -2.12 16.45 4.54
C ASN A 112 -1.26 17.73 4.72
N ARG A 113 -0.30 17.97 3.82
CA ARG A 113 0.51 19.19 3.74
C ARG A 113 0.01 20.19 2.69
N GLY A 114 -1.19 19.94 2.14
CA GLY A 114 -1.86 20.85 1.21
C GLY A 114 -1.54 20.64 -0.26
N MET A 115 -0.69 19.65 -0.62
CA MET A 115 -0.37 19.38 -2.03
C MET A 115 -1.56 18.72 -2.74
N PRO A 116 -2.09 19.26 -3.84
CA PRO A 116 -3.19 18.65 -4.61
C PRO A 116 -2.83 17.29 -5.19
N LEU A 117 -3.84 16.40 -5.39
CA LEU A 117 -3.66 15.08 -6.01
C LEU A 117 -2.88 15.16 -7.34
N THR A 118 -3.24 16.09 -8.23
CA THR A 118 -2.57 16.26 -9.53
C THR A 118 -1.09 16.61 -9.41
N GLN A 119 -0.72 17.44 -8.44
CA GLN A 119 0.68 17.78 -8.18
C GLN A 119 1.45 16.58 -7.60
N ILE A 120 0.82 15.78 -6.74
CA ILE A 120 1.44 14.57 -6.18
C ILE A 120 1.70 13.56 -7.30
N VAL A 121 0.72 13.33 -8.18
CA VAL A 121 0.87 12.42 -9.33
C VAL A 121 1.99 12.90 -10.27
N ASN A 122 2.14 14.21 -10.47
CA ASN A 122 3.18 14.79 -11.32
C ASN A 122 4.62 14.71 -10.74
N ILE A 123 4.78 14.30 -9.48
CA ILE A 123 6.12 13.99 -8.93
C ILE A 123 6.69 12.72 -9.57
N PHE A 124 5.82 11.80 -9.96
CA PHE A 124 6.21 10.52 -10.52
C PHE A 124 6.54 10.60 -12.00
N THR A 125 7.41 9.70 -12.44
CA THR A 125 7.88 9.61 -13.83
C THR A 125 7.28 8.37 -14.50
N LYS A 126 7.56 8.20 -15.80
CA LYS A 126 7.22 6.96 -16.52
C LYS A 126 8.08 5.75 -16.07
N ASN A 127 9.18 5.99 -15.36
CA ASN A 127 10.03 4.93 -14.81
C ASN A 127 9.49 4.45 -13.47
N THR A 128 8.67 3.41 -13.49
CA THR A 128 8.03 2.85 -12.29
C THR A 128 9.05 2.33 -11.27
N LEU A 129 10.18 1.76 -11.69
CA LEU A 129 11.23 1.32 -10.78
C LEU A 129 11.85 2.49 -9.99
N HIS A 130 12.02 3.65 -10.65
CA HIS A 130 12.46 4.87 -9.99
C HIS A 130 11.41 5.35 -8.97
N ASN A 131 10.14 5.34 -9.35
CA ASN A 131 9.02 5.72 -8.50
C ASN A 131 8.94 4.83 -7.25
N ASP A 132 9.03 3.50 -7.42
CA ASP A 132 9.01 2.52 -6.33
C ASP A 132 10.14 2.75 -5.33
N ARG A 133 11.35 2.99 -5.81
CA ARG A 133 12.50 3.33 -4.95
C ARG A 133 12.30 4.64 -4.20
N MET A 134 11.69 5.63 -4.84
CA MET A 134 11.42 6.94 -4.24
C MET A 134 10.46 6.82 -3.07
N VAL A 135 9.30 6.18 -3.24
CA VAL A 135 8.30 6.04 -2.17
C VAL A 135 8.81 5.14 -1.04
N TRP A 136 9.52 4.06 -1.37
CA TRP A 136 10.15 3.20 -0.38
C TRP A 136 11.18 3.96 0.47
N THR A 137 12.08 4.74 -0.18
CA THR A 137 13.08 5.55 0.51
C THR A 137 12.45 6.62 1.38
N PHE A 138 11.38 7.26 0.89
CA PHE A 138 10.61 8.24 1.65
C PHE A 138 10.03 7.61 2.93
N CYS A 139 9.34 6.48 2.81
CA CYS A 139 8.73 5.80 3.95
C CYS A 139 9.76 5.30 4.94
N LYS A 140 10.89 4.72 4.49
CA LYS A 140 11.97 4.28 5.35
C LYS A 140 12.59 5.41 6.17
N LYS A 141 12.80 6.58 5.55
CA LYS A 141 13.32 7.76 6.25
C LYS A 141 12.30 8.34 7.24
N ARG A 142 11.02 8.34 6.89
CA ARG A 142 9.95 8.95 7.68
C ARG A 142 9.46 8.04 8.80
N PHE A 143 9.51 6.72 8.59
CA PHE A 143 9.03 5.69 9.49
C PHE A 143 10.08 4.56 9.61
N PRO A 144 11.18 4.77 10.34
CA PRO A 144 12.32 3.84 10.38
C PRO A 144 11.94 2.40 10.76
N ARG A 145 10.92 2.21 11.60
CA ARG A 145 10.46 0.88 12.06
C ARG A 145 9.84 0.02 10.93
N ILE A 146 9.39 0.62 9.82
CA ILE A 146 8.86 -0.15 8.68
C ILE A 146 9.99 -0.91 7.98
N GLY A 147 11.17 -0.27 7.81
CA GLY A 147 12.34 -0.92 7.22
C GLY A 147 12.89 -2.10 8.03
N ASP A 148 12.76 -2.04 9.36
CA ASP A 148 13.22 -3.13 10.24
C ASP A 148 12.32 -4.38 10.14
N MET A 149 11.02 -4.20 9.98
CA MET A 149 10.05 -5.31 9.83
C MET A 149 10.23 -6.06 8.51
N GLU A 150 10.48 -5.37 7.39
CA GLU A 150 10.74 -6.03 6.10
C GLU A 150 12.07 -6.79 6.10
N THR A 151 13.10 -6.25 6.73
CA THR A 151 14.38 -6.93 6.87
C THR A 151 14.23 -8.21 7.70
N GLN A 152 13.46 -8.19 8.78
CA GLN A 152 13.15 -9.37 9.59
C GLN A 152 12.32 -10.39 8.80
N HIS A 153 11.32 -9.96 8.03
CA HIS A 153 10.49 -10.84 7.20
C HIS A 153 11.31 -11.51 6.09
N ARG A 154 12.14 -10.77 5.35
CA ARG A 154 13.07 -11.31 4.34
C ARG A 154 14.06 -12.31 4.95
N THR A 155 14.59 -12.00 6.12
CA THR A 155 15.52 -12.90 6.82
C THR A 155 14.82 -14.20 7.24
N ALA A 156 13.58 -14.11 7.76
CA ALA A 156 12.79 -15.28 8.14
C ALA A 156 12.43 -16.15 6.92
N VAL A 157 11.99 -15.53 5.80
CA VAL A 157 11.68 -16.26 4.55
C VAL A 157 12.93 -16.93 3.98
N ASN A 158 14.07 -16.26 3.97
CA ASN A 158 15.34 -16.83 3.50
C ASN A 158 15.85 -17.97 4.39
N GLN A 159 15.63 -17.88 5.71
CA GLN A 159 15.96 -18.97 6.64
C GLN A 159 15.05 -20.19 6.47
N MET A 160 13.75 -19.97 6.20
CA MET A 160 12.82 -21.07 5.89
C MET A 160 13.13 -21.75 4.56
N ALA A 161 13.52 -20.98 3.53
CA ALA A 161 13.94 -21.52 2.25
C ALA A 161 15.22 -22.38 2.37
N LYS A 162 16.19 -21.95 3.18
CA LYS A 162 17.41 -22.74 3.45
C LYS A 162 17.13 -24.04 4.24
N LYS A 163 16.15 -24.05 5.14
CA LYS A 163 15.74 -25.24 5.88
C LYS A 163 14.97 -26.26 5.03
N LYS A 164 14.41 -25.87 3.87
CA LYS A 164 13.67 -26.75 2.95
C LYS A 164 14.53 -27.41 1.86
N GLN A 165 15.86 -27.15 1.83
CA GLN A 165 16.72 -27.93 0.94
C GLN A 165 16.99 -29.29 1.60
N PRO A 166 16.54 -30.43 1.01
CA PRO A 166 16.88 -31.75 1.52
C PRO A 166 18.39 -31.91 1.37
N GLY A 167 19.04 -32.34 2.44
CA GLY A 167 20.45 -32.71 2.42
C GLY A 167 20.72 -33.68 1.27
N ARG A 168 21.70 -33.38 0.41
CA ARG A 168 22.22 -34.35 -0.53
C ARG A 168 22.83 -35.49 0.30
N HIS A 169 22.13 -36.60 0.35
CA HIS A 169 22.73 -37.84 0.73
C HIS A 169 23.75 -38.20 -0.34
N THR A 170 25.02 -38.11 -0.02
CA THR A 170 26.09 -38.75 -0.75
C THR A 170 26.07 -40.24 -0.37
N ASP A 171 25.26 -41.02 -1.05
CA ASP A 171 25.40 -42.46 -1.00
C ASP A 171 26.65 -42.86 -1.79
N SER A 172 27.69 -43.16 -1.08
CA SER A 172 28.87 -43.86 -1.58
C SER A 172 28.48 -45.31 -1.86
N TYR A 173 28.20 -45.66 -3.11
CA TYR A 173 28.14 -47.04 -3.58
C TYR A 173 29.57 -47.53 -3.72
N ASN A 174 30.03 -48.30 -2.71
CA ASN A 174 31.14 -49.22 -2.88
C ASN A 174 30.64 -50.47 -3.64
N ALA A 175 31.06 -50.60 -4.90
CA ALA A 175 30.88 -51.81 -5.65
C ALA A 175 31.93 -52.85 -5.20
N TYR A 176 31.48 -53.92 -4.59
CA TYR A 176 32.25 -55.17 -4.51
C TYR A 176 32.00 -55.94 -5.81
N ILE A 177 33.07 -56.11 -6.57
CA ILE A 177 33.14 -57.15 -7.63
C ILE A 177 33.96 -58.27 -7.04
N ASP A 178 33.35 -59.46 -6.94
CA ASP A 178 34.06 -60.74 -6.87
C ASP A 178 33.29 -61.75 -7.70
N PHE A 179 34.06 -62.36 -8.65
CA PHE A 179 33.84 -63.52 -9.53
C PHE A 179 32.81 -63.41 -10.65
#